data_26ea62c9b2e7133affa2c77f0a5a61cb
#
_entry.id   26ea62c9b2e7133affa2c77f0a5a61cb
#
_cell.length_a   1.000
_cell.length_b   1.000
_cell.length_c   1.000
_cell.angle_alpha   90.00
_cell.angle_beta   90.00
_cell.angle_gamma   90.00
#
_symmetry.space_group_name_H-M   'P 1'
#
loop_
_entity.id
_entity.type
_entity.pdbx_description
1 polymer ?
#
loop_
_entity_poly.entity_id
_entity_poly.type
_entity_poly.pdbx_seq_one_letter_code
_entity_poly.pdbx_strand_id
1 'polypeptide(L)'
;MATVENVIPILRVENLEASRTYYLQELGFLLDWETDGMISVSRDGKSIMLCEGEQGVPGVWLWIGVDDADVFFAEFSARNARIKSPPKNFTWAYEFAVEDPDGHVLRFGAEPKCGFAEKEFMEC
;
A
#
# COMPACT_ATOMS: atom_id res chain seq x y z
N MET A 1 -28.87 -9.13 -12.59
CA MET A 1 -27.70 -9.66 -11.88
C MET A 1 -26.99 -8.53 -11.16
N ALA A 2 -26.47 -8.83 -10.01
CA ALA A 2 -25.76 -7.83 -9.21
C ALA A 2 -24.31 -8.26 -9.06
N THR A 3 -23.39 -7.29 -9.02
CA THR A 3 -21.96 -7.53 -8.99
C THR A 3 -21.30 -6.64 -7.95
N VAL A 4 -20.29 -7.15 -7.26
CA VAL A 4 -19.44 -6.32 -6.41
C VAL A 4 -18.49 -5.57 -7.34
N GLU A 5 -18.54 -4.23 -7.32
CA GLU A 5 -17.72 -3.43 -8.22
C GLU A 5 -16.36 -3.13 -7.66
N ASN A 6 -16.25 -3.00 -6.36
CA ASN A 6 -14.95 -2.84 -5.73
C ASN A 6 -15.07 -3.08 -4.23
N VAL A 7 -13.93 -3.15 -3.57
CA VAL A 7 -13.82 -3.25 -2.13
C VAL A 7 -12.79 -2.22 -1.72
N ILE A 8 -13.16 -1.28 -0.86
CA ILE A 8 -12.30 -0.17 -0.50
C ILE A 8 -12.08 -0.17 1.00
N PRO A 9 -10.84 -0.34 1.46
CA PRO A 9 -10.58 -0.29 2.90
C PRO A 9 -10.67 1.14 3.44
N ILE A 10 -11.04 1.25 4.70
CA ILE A 10 -11.09 2.54 5.40
C ILE A 10 -10.10 2.43 6.55
N LEU A 11 -9.06 3.26 6.50
CA LEU A 11 -8.01 3.26 7.50
C LEU A 11 -8.19 4.46 8.42
N ARG A 12 -8.18 4.20 9.72
CA ARG A 12 -8.24 5.30 10.68
C ARG A 12 -6.88 5.98 10.77
N VAL A 13 -6.89 7.30 10.73
CA VAL A 13 -5.67 8.10 10.86
C VAL A 13 -5.87 9.13 11.96
N GLU A 14 -4.77 9.51 12.60
CA GLU A 14 -4.83 10.48 13.69
C GLU A 14 -4.82 11.91 13.15
N ASN A 15 -4.07 12.12 12.07
CA ASN A 15 -3.94 13.46 11.47
C ASN A 15 -4.15 13.33 9.98
N LEU A 16 -5.31 13.73 9.51
CA LEU A 16 -5.67 13.56 8.10
C LEU A 16 -4.75 14.32 7.16
N GLU A 17 -4.32 15.51 7.58
CA GLU A 17 -3.42 16.32 6.76
C GLU A 17 -2.07 15.63 6.56
N ALA A 18 -1.52 15.06 7.63
CA ALA A 18 -0.25 14.35 7.55
C ALA A 18 -0.39 13.11 6.65
N SER A 19 -1.48 12.38 6.80
CA SER A 19 -1.72 11.19 5.98
C SER A 19 -1.95 11.55 4.52
N ARG A 20 -2.70 12.61 4.27
CA ARG A 20 -2.91 13.11 2.91
C ARG A 20 -1.58 13.40 2.23
N THR A 21 -0.71 14.13 2.94
CA THR A 21 0.61 14.46 2.40
C THR A 21 1.43 13.20 2.11
N TYR A 22 1.42 12.26 3.03
CA TYR A 22 2.19 11.03 2.88
C TYR A 22 1.73 10.23 1.65
N TYR A 23 0.41 10.00 1.54
CA TYR A 23 -0.10 9.19 0.44
C TYR A 23 0.06 9.88 -0.91
N LEU A 24 -0.13 11.20 -0.97
CA LEU A 24 -0.01 11.90 -2.25
C LEU A 24 1.44 12.11 -2.64
N GLN A 25 2.29 12.53 -1.72
CA GLN A 25 3.65 12.91 -2.07
C GLN A 25 4.65 11.78 -1.94
N GLU A 26 4.53 10.92 -0.96
CA GLU A 26 5.50 9.86 -0.76
C GLU A 26 5.11 8.55 -1.42
N LEU A 27 3.84 8.25 -1.49
CA LEU A 27 3.39 7.04 -2.15
C LEU A 27 2.84 7.28 -3.56
N GLY A 28 2.70 8.54 -3.96
CA GLY A 28 2.31 8.85 -5.33
C GLY A 28 0.86 8.55 -5.67
N PHE A 29 -0.01 8.51 -4.67
CA PHE A 29 -1.44 8.34 -4.91
C PHE A 29 -2.04 9.67 -5.36
N LEU A 30 -3.21 9.59 -5.96
CA LEU A 30 -3.98 10.76 -6.39
C LEU A 30 -5.14 10.95 -5.42
N LEU A 31 -5.52 12.20 -5.24
CA LEU A 31 -6.68 12.52 -4.41
C LEU A 31 -7.93 12.33 -5.25
N ASP A 32 -8.85 11.45 -4.80
CA ASP A 32 -10.12 11.27 -5.50
C ASP A 32 -11.16 12.28 -5.02
N TRP A 33 -11.32 12.39 -3.72
CA TRP A 33 -12.24 13.35 -3.11
C TRP A 33 -11.87 13.54 -1.65
N GLU A 34 -12.36 14.63 -1.08
CA GLU A 34 -12.16 14.89 0.34
C GLU A 34 -13.37 15.58 0.93
N THR A 35 -13.62 15.25 2.19
CA THR A 35 -14.63 15.89 2.99
C THR A 35 -14.00 16.32 4.29
N ASP A 36 -14.80 16.83 5.20
CA ASP A 36 -14.33 17.22 6.51
C ASP A 36 -14.07 15.96 7.34
N GLY A 37 -12.86 15.51 7.39
CA GLY A 37 -12.47 14.36 8.19
C GLY A 37 -12.26 13.06 7.43
N MET A 38 -12.42 13.07 6.12
CA MET A 38 -12.24 11.85 5.34
C MET A 38 -11.77 12.17 3.93
N ILE A 39 -10.85 11.35 3.41
CA ILE A 39 -10.41 11.48 2.01
C ILE A 39 -10.38 10.11 1.37
N SER A 40 -10.44 10.10 0.05
CA SER A 40 -10.17 8.90 -0.74
C SER A 40 -8.98 9.19 -1.63
N VAL A 41 -8.03 8.28 -1.62
CA VAL A 41 -6.84 8.36 -2.48
C VAL A 41 -6.78 7.10 -3.32
N SER A 42 -6.22 7.21 -4.52
CA SER A 42 -6.15 6.03 -5.39
C SER A 42 -4.87 6.03 -6.19
N ARG A 43 -4.49 4.83 -6.61
CA ARG A 43 -3.39 4.66 -7.54
C ARG A 43 -3.82 3.56 -8.51
N ASP A 44 -3.70 3.86 -9.81
CA ASP A 44 -4.11 2.94 -10.88
C ASP A 44 -5.54 2.47 -10.69
N GLY A 45 -6.42 3.38 -10.24
CA GLY A 45 -7.84 3.09 -10.09
C GLY A 45 -8.21 2.31 -8.84
N LYS A 46 -7.25 2.05 -7.95
CA LYS A 46 -7.51 1.32 -6.70
C LYS A 46 -7.45 2.29 -5.54
N SER A 47 -8.51 2.30 -4.74
CA SER A 47 -8.73 3.34 -3.73
C SER A 47 -8.50 2.86 -2.32
N ILE A 48 -8.12 3.80 -1.46
CA ILE A 48 -8.03 3.63 -0.01
C ILE A 48 -8.67 4.88 0.58
N MET A 49 -9.55 4.69 1.57
CA MET A 49 -10.13 5.82 2.29
C MET A 49 -9.40 6.02 3.60
N LEU A 50 -9.15 7.26 3.96
CA LEU A 50 -8.49 7.63 5.20
C LEU A 50 -9.47 8.46 6.02
N CYS A 51 -9.67 8.07 7.27
CA CYS A 51 -10.69 8.68 8.12
C CYS A 51 -10.09 9.17 9.43
N GLU A 52 -10.20 10.47 9.67
CA GLU A 52 -9.83 11.05 10.96
C GLU A 52 -11.10 11.12 11.79
N GLY A 53 -11.51 9.99 12.33
CA GLY A 53 -12.77 9.90 13.04
C GLY A 53 -12.92 8.54 13.67
N GLU A 54 -14.10 7.97 13.57
CA GLU A 54 -14.40 6.74 14.29
C GLU A 54 -14.35 5.47 13.44
N GLN A 55 -14.17 5.61 12.14
CA GLN A 55 -14.18 4.44 11.28
C GLN A 55 -12.78 3.84 11.18
N GLY A 56 -12.71 2.52 11.28
CA GLY A 56 -11.45 1.81 11.20
C GLY A 56 -10.73 1.76 12.52
N VAL A 57 -9.51 1.22 12.47
CA VAL A 57 -8.62 1.11 13.64
C VAL A 57 -7.21 1.43 13.18
N PRO A 58 -6.30 1.79 14.09
CA PRO A 58 -4.90 1.98 13.72
C PRO A 58 -4.20 0.64 13.51
N GLY A 59 -3.11 0.65 12.74
CA GLY A 59 -2.27 -0.52 12.61
C GLY A 59 -2.80 -1.62 11.70
N VAL A 60 -3.52 -1.26 10.65
CA VAL A 60 -4.07 -2.23 9.70
C VAL A 60 -3.00 -2.64 8.70
N TRP A 61 -3.05 -3.91 8.27
CA TRP A 61 -2.15 -4.42 7.23
C TRP A 61 -2.93 -4.61 5.93
N LEU A 62 -2.39 -4.09 4.83
CA LEU A 62 -2.97 -4.28 3.49
C LEU A 62 -1.96 -4.98 2.61
N TRP A 63 -2.46 -5.86 1.74
CA TRP A 63 -1.62 -6.47 0.71
C TRP A 63 -2.04 -5.90 -0.63
N ILE A 64 -1.10 -5.34 -1.35
CA ILE A 64 -1.34 -4.67 -2.63
C ILE A 64 -0.57 -5.42 -3.70
N GLY A 65 -1.27 -6.02 -4.65
CA GLY A 65 -0.63 -6.74 -5.74
C GLY A 65 -0.15 -5.77 -6.79
N VAL A 66 1.11 -5.91 -7.20
CA VAL A 66 1.71 -5.06 -8.23
C VAL A 66 2.39 -5.94 -9.26
N ASP A 67 2.64 -5.39 -10.44
CA ASP A 67 3.30 -6.14 -11.50
C ASP A 67 4.82 -6.12 -11.34
N ASP A 68 5.38 -5.09 -10.71
CA ASP A 68 6.83 -4.97 -10.56
C ASP A 68 7.16 -4.29 -9.23
N ALA A 69 7.47 -5.10 -8.23
CA ALA A 69 7.75 -4.57 -6.88
C ALA A 69 9.02 -3.73 -6.83
N ASP A 70 10.03 -4.06 -7.65
CA ASP A 70 11.29 -3.30 -7.64
C ASP A 70 11.07 -1.87 -8.10
N VAL A 71 10.22 -1.67 -9.10
CA VAL A 71 9.92 -0.32 -9.60
C VAL A 71 9.26 0.51 -8.51
N PHE A 72 8.28 -0.08 -7.81
CA PHE A 72 7.61 0.62 -6.71
C PHE A 72 8.56 0.89 -5.56
N PHE A 73 9.40 -0.08 -5.22
CA PHE A 73 10.37 0.10 -4.16
C PHE A 73 11.33 1.25 -4.47
N ALA A 74 11.82 1.32 -5.70
CA ALA A 74 12.72 2.40 -6.11
C ALA A 74 12.01 3.75 -6.04
N GLU A 75 10.76 3.81 -6.49
CA GLU A 75 10.00 5.04 -6.45
C GLU A 75 9.77 5.52 -5.02
N PHE A 76 9.32 4.61 -4.15
CA PHE A 76 9.02 4.99 -2.77
C PHE A 76 10.29 5.37 -2.00
N SER A 77 11.39 4.69 -2.27
CA SER A 77 12.67 5.03 -1.66
C SER A 77 13.10 6.43 -2.06
N ALA A 78 12.94 6.76 -3.34
CA ALA A 78 13.31 8.09 -3.84
C ALA A 78 12.42 9.19 -3.27
N ARG A 79 11.19 8.85 -2.87
CA ARG A 79 10.26 9.81 -2.29
C ARG A 79 10.32 9.84 -0.77
N ASN A 80 11.26 9.11 -0.17
CA ASN A 80 11.46 9.06 1.29
C ASN A 80 10.30 8.42 2.05
N ALA A 81 9.59 7.49 1.43
CA ALA A 81 8.57 6.73 2.13
C ALA A 81 9.23 5.85 3.20
N ARG A 82 8.48 5.52 4.23
CA ARG A 82 9.00 4.69 5.32
C ARG A 82 9.01 3.23 4.92
N ILE A 83 10.17 2.72 4.57
CA ILE A 83 10.30 1.30 4.19
C ILE A 83 10.34 0.49 5.48
N LYS A 84 9.31 -0.33 5.69
CA LYS A 84 9.26 -1.21 6.85
C LYS A 84 10.14 -2.44 6.64
N SER A 85 10.09 -3.01 5.44
CA SER A 85 10.95 -4.14 5.11
C SER A 85 11.34 -4.06 3.64
N PRO A 86 12.62 -4.35 3.32
CA PRO A 86 13.08 -4.28 1.93
C PRO A 86 12.57 -5.47 1.12
N PRO A 87 12.73 -5.43 -0.20
CA PRO A 87 12.25 -6.53 -1.04
C PRO A 87 12.85 -7.86 -0.65
N LYS A 88 12.00 -8.87 -0.59
CA LYS A 88 12.41 -10.22 -0.26
C LYS A 88 11.55 -11.19 -1.06
N ASN A 89 12.17 -12.28 -1.50
CA ASN A 89 11.50 -13.29 -2.30
C ASN A 89 10.98 -14.41 -1.40
N PHE A 90 9.66 -14.49 -1.29
CA PHE A 90 9.00 -15.56 -0.55
C PHE A 90 8.42 -16.57 -1.53
N THR A 91 7.95 -17.69 -1.03
CA THR A 91 7.33 -18.68 -1.91
C THR A 91 6.05 -18.14 -2.56
N TRP A 92 5.37 -17.22 -1.90
CA TRP A 92 4.10 -16.69 -2.40
C TRP A 92 4.24 -15.39 -3.17
N ALA A 93 5.33 -14.63 -2.97
CA ALA A 93 5.47 -13.34 -3.63
C ALA A 93 6.85 -12.75 -3.40
N TYR A 94 7.25 -11.88 -4.31
CA TYR A 94 8.41 -11.01 -4.12
C TYR A 94 7.85 -9.68 -3.65
N GLU A 95 8.10 -9.33 -2.39
CA GLU A 95 7.41 -8.19 -1.81
C GLU A 95 8.26 -7.36 -0.85
N PHE A 96 7.84 -6.12 -0.67
CA PHE A 96 8.39 -5.23 0.35
C PHE A 96 7.23 -4.56 1.05
N ALA A 97 7.50 -3.80 2.11
CA ALA A 97 6.43 -3.15 2.85
C ALA A 97 6.82 -1.73 3.21
N VAL A 98 5.82 -0.84 3.20
CA VAL A 98 5.96 0.52 3.71
C VAL A 98 5.02 0.70 4.89
N GLU A 99 5.34 1.67 5.74
CA GLU A 99 4.52 1.98 6.90
C GLU A 99 4.09 3.43 6.77
N ASP A 100 2.81 3.70 7.04
CA ASP A 100 2.31 5.06 6.96
C ASP A 100 2.44 5.75 8.33
N PRO A 101 2.06 7.04 8.45
CA PRO A 101 2.24 7.77 9.72
C PRO A 101 1.50 7.17 10.91
N ASP A 102 0.46 6.38 10.68
CA ASP A 102 -0.33 5.78 11.75
C ASP A 102 0.03 4.32 11.99
N GLY A 103 1.10 3.83 11.38
CA GLY A 103 1.51 2.46 11.56
C GLY A 103 0.73 1.45 10.73
N HIS A 104 -0.05 1.91 9.77
CA HIS A 104 -0.65 0.98 8.82
C HIS A 104 0.46 0.47 7.91
N VAL A 105 0.43 -0.83 7.64
CA VAL A 105 1.46 -1.48 6.84
C VAL A 105 0.90 -1.85 5.49
N LEU A 106 1.54 -1.37 4.44
CA LEU A 106 1.16 -1.67 3.06
C LEU A 106 2.23 -2.58 2.48
N ARG A 107 1.84 -3.82 2.18
CA ARG A 107 2.73 -4.80 1.57
C ARG A 107 2.49 -4.76 0.06
N PHE A 108 3.57 -4.57 -0.69
CA PHE A 108 3.52 -4.52 -2.15
C PHE A 108 4.17 -5.77 -2.69
N GLY A 109 3.37 -6.65 -3.29
CA GLY A 109 3.82 -7.95 -3.70
C GLY A 109 3.60 -8.22 -5.18
N ALA A 110 4.62 -8.83 -5.80
CA ALA A 110 4.58 -9.26 -7.19
C ALA A 110 4.87 -10.76 -7.23
N GLU A 111 4.88 -11.33 -8.43
CA GLU A 111 5.20 -12.74 -8.61
C GLU A 111 6.59 -13.05 -8.05
N PRO A 112 6.78 -14.20 -7.42
CA PRO A 112 8.10 -14.60 -6.93
C PRO A 112 9.11 -14.62 -8.07
N LYS A 113 10.35 -14.25 -7.76
CA LYS A 113 11.42 -14.22 -8.75
C LYS A 113 12.15 -15.55 -8.78
N CYS A 114 12.54 -15.96 -9.97
CA CYS A 114 13.34 -17.18 -10.15
C CYS A 114 14.80 -16.91 -9.85
N GLY A 115 15.51 -17.95 -9.40
CA GLY A 115 16.96 -17.86 -9.24
C GLY A 115 17.44 -17.34 -7.90
N PHE A 116 16.54 -17.07 -6.98
CA PHE A 116 16.91 -16.63 -5.63
C PHE A 116 17.15 -17.81 -4.70
N ALA A 117 17.62 -17.51 -3.50
CA ALA A 117 17.92 -18.54 -2.52
C ALA A 117 16.72 -19.42 -2.21
N GLU A 118 15.53 -18.86 -2.30
CA GLU A 118 14.29 -19.59 -2.03
C GLU A 118 13.76 -20.31 -3.25
N LYS A 119 14.55 -20.43 -4.28
CA LYS A 119 14.10 -21.01 -5.55
C LYS A 119 13.64 -22.45 -5.44
N GLU A 120 14.04 -23.14 -4.40
CA GLU A 120 13.57 -24.51 -4.17
C GLU A 120 12.07 -24.57 -3.95
N PHE A 121 11.46 -23.43 -3.70
CA PHE A 121 10.02 -23.32 -3.52
C PHE A 121 9.32 -22.84 -4.77
N MET A 122 10.06 -22.58 -5.85
CA MET A 122 9.49 -21.97 -7.05
C MET A 122 9.84 -22.77 -8.28
N GLU A 123 8.95 -22.63 -9.27
CA GLU A 123 9.16 -23.18 -10.61
C GLU A 123 9.52 -22.03 -11.53
N CYS A 124 10.61 -22.16 -12.23
CA CYS A 124 11.03 -21.14 -13.20
C CYS A 124 10.77 -21.62 -14.60
#